data_db37d053f04e2f369bff2e21fbae64b8
#
_entry.id   db37d053f04e2f369bff2e21fbae64b8
#
_cell.length_a   1.000
_cell.length_b   1.000
_cell.length_c   1.000
_cell.angle_alpha   90.00
_cell.angle_beta   90.00
_cell.angle_gamma   90.00
#
_symmetry.space_group_name_H-M   'P 1'
#
loop_
_entity.id
_entity.type
_entity.pdbx_description
1 polymer ?
#
loop_
_entity_poly.entity_id
_entity_poly.type
_entity_poly.pdbx_seq_one_letter_code
_entity_poly.pdbx_strand_id
1 'polypeptide(L)'
;MCKHLSLTPLAFTVAAAFAINAPVWAHGDRHPVTHPASHSGGLHTQATKQAAKPAFDIVHTRITTEGNIATFHMAVSGRAGVTRPTPSGKLAGSQVFSYVWPTSLDPSTVGFDAKSGILAFAVTSHPDFDDTPLFDESGDGQATNDGHVWHSHWVVLQPDEACGKGALKVVDIPDGTKPRLPKTWPGLPILIDSPGWSPRFSRDTVEVRVPFDDIGVVQAASFDGVTAALRVNASVHNPLLCVVNVFKVASGDLSLPGKVQP
;
A
#
# COMPACT_ATOMS: atom_id res chain seq x y z
N MET A 1 -31.49 -29.83 72.18
CA MET A 1 -31.44 -29.10 73.50
C MET A 1 -30.83 -27.77 73.30
N CYS A 2 -31.51 -26.77 73.83
CA CYS A 2 -31.15 -25.36 74.03
C CYS A 2 -30.89 -24.44 72.85
N LYS A 3 -31.91 -23.66 72.65
CA LYS A 3 -31.97 -22.37 71.99
C LYS A 3 -31.13 -21.28 72.70
N HIS A 4 -30.51 -20.41 71.91
CA HIS A 4 -30.35 -19.04 72.38
C HIS A 4 -30.59 -18.06 71.22
N LEU A 5 -31.62 -17.26 71.35
CA LEU A 5 -31.90 -16.06 70.61
C LEU A 5 -30.93 -14.98 71.12
N SER A 6 -30.41 -14.14 70.25
CA SER A 6 -29.83 -12.85 70.60
C SER A 6 -30.28 -11.78 69.61
N LEU A 7 -30.83 -10.74 70.14
CA LEU A 7 -31.41 -9.58 69.47
C LEU A 7 -30.30 -8.63 68.98
N THR A 8 -30.51 -8.11 67.78
CA THR A 8 -29.79 -7.00 67.18
C THR A 8 -30.38 -5.66 67.53
N PRO A 9 -29.57 -4.59 67.80
CA PRO A 9 -30.10 -3.24 67.80
C PRO A 9 -29.94 -2.59 66.41
N LEU A 10 -30.99 -1.93 65.99
CA LEU A 10 -31.10 -1.08 64.82
C LEU A 10 -30.32 0.22 65.03
N ALA A 11 -29.35 0.50 64.20
CA ALA A 11 -28.68 1.83 64.13
C ALA A 11 -29.20 2.57 62.92
N PHE A 12 -29.90 3.67 63.17
CA PHE A 12 -30.30 4.65 62.15
C PHE A 12 -29.09 5.48 61.74
N THR A 13 -28.66 5.41 60.48
CA THR A 13 -27.72 6.33 59.90
C THR A 13 -28.44 7.31 58.98
N VAL A 14 -28.37 8.58 59.36
CA VAL A 14 -28.87 9.71 58.59
C VAL A 14 -27.93 9.91 57.39
N ALA A 15 -28.41 9.73 56.19
CA ALA A 15 -27.67 10.06 54.96
C ALA A 15 -27.86 11.54 54.64
N ALA A 16 -26.82 12.35 54.81
CA ALA A 16 -26.77 13.72 54.30
C ALA A 16 -26.52 13.67 52.78
N ALA A 17 -27.51 14.15 52.02
CA ALA A 17 -27.37 14.31 50.57
C ALA A 17 -26.52 15.55 50.26
N PHE A 18 -25.28 15.37 49.83
CA PHE A 18 -24.50 16.44 49.20
C PHE A 18 -24.91 16.52 47.74
N ALA A 19 -25.62 17.59 47.35
CA ALA A 19 -25.83 17.98 45.98
C ALA A 19 -24.51 18.45 45.36
N ILE A 20 -23.89 17.62 44.57
CA ILE A 20 -22.75 18.01 43.76
C ILE A 20 -23.30 18.69 42.49
N ASN A 21 -23.22 20.01 42.40
CA ASN A 21 -23.42 20.77 41.17
C ASN A 21 -22.28 20.41 40.20
N ALA A 22 -22.51 19.49 39.26
CA ALA A 22 -21.60 19.30 38.16
C ALA A 22 -21.76 20.47 37.17
N PRO A 23 -20.67 21.07 36.69
CA PRO A 23 -20.77 22.09 35.66
C PRO A 23 -21.26 21.43 34.37
N VAL A 24 -22.35 21.98 33.84
CA VAL A 24 -22.84 21.65 32.48
C VAL A 24 -21.79 22.18 31.49
N TRP A 25 -20.99 21.30 30.95
CA TRP A 25 -20.15 21.64 29.81
C TRP A 25 -21.08 21.85 28.62
N ALA A 26 -21.21 23.08 28.17
CA ALA A 26 -21.87 23.44 26.93
C ALA A 26 -21.25 22.60 25.80
N HIS A 27 -22.08 21.84 25.09
CA HIS A 27 -21.71 21.23 23.84
C HIS A 27 -21.43 22.36 22.85
N GLY A 28 -20.15 22.76 22.76
CA GLY A 28 -19.69 23.59 21.67
C GLY A 28 -19.96 22.84 20.37
N ASP A 29 -20.68 23.52 19.48
CA ASP A 29 -20.91 23.09 18.12
C ASP A 29 -19.59 22.58 17.52
N ARG A 30 -19.53 21.27 17.24
CA ARG A 30 -18.45 20.70 16.44
C ARG A 30 -18.65 21.18 15.01
N HIS A 31 -18.12 22.34 14.70
CA HIS A 31 -17.83 22.66 13.33
C HIS A 31 -17.00 21.49 12.76
N PRO A 32 -17.38 20.90 11.63
CA PRO A 32 -16.52 19.95 10.96
C PRO A 32 -15.23 20.72 10.65
N VAL A 33 -14.14 20.34 11.31
CA VAL A 33 -12.79 20.81 10.95
C VAL A 33 -12.53 20.14 9.60
N THR A 34 -12.94 20.80 8.54
CA THR A 34 -12.42 20.56 7.21
C THR A 34 -10.98 21.07 7.27
N HIS A 35 -10.05 20.16 7.61
CA HIS A 35 -8.67 20.37 7.24
C HIS A 35 -8.66 20.30 5.71
N PRO A 36 -8.42 21.40 4.98
CA PRO A 36 -7.98 21.27 3.63
C PRO A 36 -6.64 20.56 3.75
N ALA A 37 -6.59 19.30 3.37
CA ALA A 37 -5.32 18.66 3.05
C ALA A 37 -4.76 19.48 1.90
N SER A 38 -3.88 20.44 2.22
CA SER A 38 -3.12 21.18 1.22
C SER A 38 -2.16 20.18 0.60
N HIS A 39 -2.61 19.48 -0.44
CA HIS A 39 -1.78 18.64 -1.28
C HIS A 39 -0.92 19.55 -2.17
N SER A 40 -0.06 20.37 -1.56
CA SER A 40 0.89 21.19 -2.30
C SER A 40 1.94 20.27 -2.92
N GLY A 41 2.00 20.28 -4.24
CA GLY A 41 2.95 19.53 -5.03
C GLY A 41 2.48 18.13 -5.45
N GLY A 42 3.21 17.49 -6.38
CA GLY A 42 2.85 16.20 -6.97
C GLY A 42 1.97 16.33 -8.22
N LEU A 43 1.37 15.22 -8.62
CA LEU A 43 0.45 15.16 -9.77
C LEU A 43 -0.99 15.18 -9.29
N HIS A 44 -1.78 16.09 -9.83
CA HIS A 44 -3.22 16.16 -9.60
C HIS A 44 -3.96 15.71 -10.84
N THR A 45 -5.01 14.91 -10.66
CA THR A 45 -5.90 14.49 -11.73
C THR A 45 -7.35 14.58 -11.27
N GLN A 46 -8.27 14.81 -12.20
CA GLN A 46 -9.67 14.87 -11.85
C GLN A 46 -10.23 13.47 -11.54
N ALA A 47 -11.11 13.40 -10.56
CA ALA A 47 -11.88 12.20 -10.31
C ALA A 47 -12.72 11.86 -11.56
N THR A 48 -12.76 10.59 -11.89
CA THR A 48 -13.59 10.09 -13.00
C THR A 48 -15.05 10.15 -12.58
N LYS A 49 -15.89 10.84 -13.36
CA LYS A 49 -17.33 10.84 -13.11
C LYS A 49 -17.85 9.40 -13.17
N GLN A 50 -18.46 8.92 -12.08
CA GLN A 50 -18.97 7.55 -11.95
C GLN A 50 -17.87 6.48 -12.16
N ALA A 51 -16.71 6.64 -11.53
CA ALA A 51 -15.65 5.65 -11.57
C ALA A 51 -16.18 4.26 -11.18
N ALA A 52 -15.96 3.26 -12.04
CA ALA A 52 -16.36 1.88 -11.76
C ALA A 52 -15.65 1.29 -10.53
N LYS A 53 -14.45 1.77 -10.24
CA LYS A 53 -13.63 1.40 -9.09
C LYS A 53 -13.05 2.66 -8.41
N PRO A 54 -13.83 3.39 -7.59
CA PRO A 54 -13.37 4.63 -6.95
C PRO A 54 -12.13 4.43 -6.07
N ALA A 55 -11.93 3.22 -5.50
CA ALA A 55 -10.75 2.86 -4.73
C ALA A 55 -9.43 2.88 -5.54
N PHE A 56 -9.52 2.93 -6.87
CA PHE A 56 -8.38 2.98 -7.79
C PHE A 56 -8.41 4.20 -8.73
N ASP A 57 -9.34 5.12 -8.53
CA ASP A 57 -9.44 6.34 -9.33
C ASP A 57 -8.59 7.45 -8.71
N ILE A 58 -7.33 7.54 -9.13
CA ILE A 58 -6.33 8.48 -8.59
C ILE A 58 -6.82 9.92 -8.75
N VAL A 59 -6.70 10.71 -7.69
CA VAL A 59 -6.94 12.17 -7.71
C VAL A 59 -5.68 12.96 -7.38
N HIS A 60 -4.73 12.34 -6.67
CA HIS A 60 -3.45 12.96 -6.36
C HIS A 60 -2.38 11.90 -6.10
N THR A 61 -1.14 12.18 -6.51
CA THR A 61 0.03 11.37 -6.12
C THR A 61 1.25 12.26 -5.96
N ARG A 62 2.11 11.92 -4.99
CA ARG A 62 3.36 12.62 -4.73
C ARG A 62 4.41 11.70 -4.14
N ILE A 63 5.67 12.11 -4.28
CA ILE A 63 6.79 11.56 -3.51
C ILE A 63 7.47 12.75 -2.84
N THR A 64 7.64 12.67 -1.52
CA THR A 64 8.33 13.68 -0.71
C THR A 64 9.52 13.05 0.02
N THR A 65 10.53 13.85 0.39
CA THR A 65 11.68 13.37 1.14
C THR A 65 11.87 14.14 2.43
N GLU A 66 12.26 13.43 3.49
CA GLU A 66 12.64 13.99 4.78
C GLU A 66 13.80 13.16 5.35
N GLY A 67 14.97 13.80 5.56
CA GLY A 67 16.19 13.08 5.90
C GLY A 67 16.54 12.06 4.84
N ASN A 68 16.69 10.80 5.21
CA ASN A 68 16.92 9.68 4.30
C ASN A 68 15.65 8.90 3.92
N ILE A 69 14.47 9.43 4.21
CA ILE A 69 13.18 8.77 3.95
C ILE A 69 12.49 9.43 2.76
N ALA A 70 12.06 8.62 1.81
CA ALA A 70 11.10 9.00 0.79
C ALA A 70 9.70 8.51 1.19
N THR A 71 8.70 9.37 1.10
CA THR A 71 7.30 9.04 1.35
C THR A 71 6.53 9.00 0.04
N PHE A 72 6.09 7.82 -0.35
CA PHE A 72 5.23 7.57 -1.50
C PHE A 72 3.78 7.72 -1.07
N HIS A 73 3.06 8.63 -1.70
CA HIS A 73 1.69 8.96 -1.33
C HIS A 73 0.78 8.98 -2.56
N MET A 74 -0.40 8.36 -2.43
CA MET A 74 -1.46 8.41 -3.44
C MET A 74 -2.82 8.60 -2.78
N ALA A 75 -3.64 9.49 -3.35
CA ALA A 75 -5.05 9.67 -2.98
C ALA A 75 -5.94 9.25 -4.15
N VAL A 76 -7.08 8.65 -3.83
CA VAL A 76 -8.09 8.16 -4.78
C VAL A 76 -9.45 8.79 -4.49
N SER A 77 -10.38 8.73 -5.44
CA SER A 77 -11.71 9.33 -5.27
C SER A 77 -12.63 8.55 -4.33
N GLY A 78 -12.27 7.29 -3.99
CA GLY A 78 -12.99 6.43 -3.05
C GLY A 78 -12.18 6.11 -1.80
N ARG A 79 -12.44 4.96 -1.16
CA ARG A 79 -11.63 4.48 -0.03
C ARG A 79 -10.48 3.62 -0.54
N ALA A 80 -9.25 4.02 -0.25
CA ALA A 80 -8.06 3.25 -0.60
C ALA A 80 -7.98 1.94 0.21
N GLY A 81 -7.47 0.87 -0.41
CA GLY A 81 -7.22 -0.42 0.23
C GLY A 81 -8.45 -1.28 0.52
N VAL A 82 -9.68 -0.79 0.33
CA VAL A 82 -10.91 -1.56 0.66
C VAL A 82 -11.25 -2.61 -0.39
N THR A 83 -10.81 -2.44 -1.62
CA THR A 83 -11.09 -3.37 -2.71
C THR A 83 -9.88 -4.25 -2.94
N ARG A 84 -10.04 -5.56 -2.80
CA ARG A 84 -9.01 -6.58 -3.02
C ARG A 84 -9.46 -7.53 -4.12
N PRO A 85 -8.56 -8.27 -4.78
CA PRO A 85 -8.94 -9.33 -5.69
C PRO A 85 -9.76 -10.39 -4.96
N THR A 86 -10.72 -10.99 -5.67
CA THR A 86 -11.43 -12.17 -5.16
C THR A 86 -10.53 -13.39 -5.31
N PRO A 87 -10.32 -14.19 -4.24
CA PRO A 87 -9.56 -15.42 -4.33
C PRO A 87 -10.13 -16.36 -5.39
N SER A 88 -9.25 -16.94 -6.20
CA SER A 88 -9.59 -17.97 -7.21
C SER A 88 -9.33 -19.38 -6.70
N GLY A 89 -8.62 -19.52 -5.58
CA GLY A 89 -8.19 -20.78 -4.98
C GLY A 89 -7.02 -21.44 -5.72
N LYS A 90 -6.33 -20.72 -6.62
CA LYS A 90 -5.19 -21.21 -7.37
C LYS A 90 -4.28 -20.08 -7.83
N LEU A 91 -2.99 -20.35 -7.96
CA LEU A 91 -1.99 -19.40 -8.42
C LEU A 91 -2.25 -18.95 -9.88
N ALA A 92 -2.39 -19.92 -10.80
CA ALA A 92 -2.58 -19.63 -12.22
C ALA A 92 -3.90 -18.90 -12.49
N GLY A 93 -3.82 -17.69 -13.02
CA GLY A 93 -4.97 -16.83 -13.30
C GLY A 93 -5.39 -15.94 -12.14
N SER A 94 -4.73 -16.04 -10.96
CA SER A 94 -4.98 -15.15 -9.83
C SER A 94 -4.70 -13.69 -10.18
N GLN A 95 -5.38 -12.79 -9.50
CA GLN A 95 -5.27 -11.36 -9.70
C GLN A 95 -4.48 -10.69 -8.57
N VAL A 96 -3.73 -9.67 -8.93
CA VAL A 96 -3.05 -8.74 -8.01
C VAL A 96 -3.63 -7.35 -8.25
N PHE A 97 -4.08 -6.67 -7.22
CA PHE A 97 -4.43 -5.25 -7.32
C PHE A 97 -3.29 -4.40 -6.75
N SER A 98 -3.05 -3.23 -7.36
CA SER A 98 -1.88 -2.44 -7.03
C SER A 98 -2.10 -0.92 -7.10
N TYR A 99 -1.38 -0.21 -6.21
CA TYR A 99 -1.05 1.21 -6.27
C TYR A 99 0.43 1.29 -6.61
N VAL A 100 0.80 1.95 -7.69
CA VAL A 100 2.15 1.88 -8.27
C VAL A 100 2.70 3.27 -8.54
N TRP A 101 3.97 3.47 -8.24
CA TRP A 101 4.75 4.66 -8.61
C TRP A 101 5.89 4.24 -9.54
N PRO A 102 5.68 4.24 -10.86
CA PRO A 102 6.78 4.12 -11.83
C PRO A 102 7.71 5.33 -11.66
N THR A 103 9.01 5.08 -11.71
CA THR A 103 10.04 6.10 -11.46
C THR A 103 11.09 6.13 -12.57
N SER A 104 11.85 7.22 -12.63
CA SER A 104 13.08 7.31 -13.43
C SER A 104 14.32 6.82 -12.70
N LEU A 105 14.18 6.26 -11.50
CA LEU A 105 15.29 5.65 -10.77
C LEU A 105 15.85 4.46 -11.56
N ASP A 106 17.18 4.35 -11.57
CA ASP A 106 17.83 3.14 -12.08
C ASP A 106 17.55 1.96 -11.14
N PRO A 107 17.21 0.77 -11.63
CA PRO A 107 16.97 -0.40 -10.79
C PRO A 107 18.10 -0.76 -9.83
N SER A 108 19.34 -0.37 -10.13
CA SER A 108 20.48 -0.57 -9.24
C SER A 108 20.39 0.23 -7.94
N THR A 109 19.56 1.26 -7.88
CA THR A 109 19.30 2.04 -6.66
C THR A 109 18.75 1.17 -5.52
N VAL A 110 18.01 0.11 -5.86
CA VAL A 110 17.41 -0.80 -4.88
C VAL A 110 18.01 -2.21 -4.93
N GLY A 111 19.07 -2.43 -5.73
CA GLY A 111 19.87 -3.65 -5.69
C GLY A 111 19.69 -4.60 -6.86
N PHE A 112 18.92 -4.26 -7.90
CA PHE A 112 18.88 -5.00 -9.16
C PHE A 112 20.06 -4.65 -10.07
N ASP A 113 20.15 -5.28 -11.25
CA ASP A 113 21.07 -4.86 -12.28
C ASP A 113 20.68 -3.49 -12.84
N ALA A 114 21.71 -2.67 -13.14
CA ALA A 114 21.48 -1.37 -13.75
C ALA A 114 20.80 -1.50 -15.11
N LYS A 115 19.89 -0.57 -15.43
CA LYS A 115 19.18 -0.50 -16.73
C LYS A 115 18.36 -1.75 -17.07
N SER A 116 17.98 -2.55 -16.07
CA SER A 116 17.20 -3.76 -16.28
C SER A 116 15.72 -3.50 -16.63
N GLY A 117 15.26 -2.26 -16.62
CA GLY A 117 13.89 -1.86 -16.98
C GLY A 117 13.43 -0.61 -16.24
N ILE A 118 12.13 -0.45 -16.12
CA ILE A 118 11.48 0.66 -15.40
C ILE A 118 11.34 0.23 -13.93
N LEU A 119 12.01 0.92 -13.02
CA LEU A 119 11.83 0.67 -11.59
C LEU A 119 10.52 1.29 -11.11
N ALA A 120 9.68 0.50 -10.49
CA ALA A 120 8.43 0.95 -9.90
C ALA A 120 8.30 0.49 -8.44
N PHE A 121 7.83 1.39 -7.57
CA PHE A 121 7.40 1.03 -6.23
C PHE A 121 5.92 0.65 -6.28
N ALA A 122 5.54 -0.47 -5.69
CA ALA A 122 4.18 -1.00 -5.74
C ALA A 122 3.67 -1.36 -4.35
N VAL A 123 2.40 -1.10 -4.10
CA VAL A 123 1.65 -1.63 -2.95
C VAL A 123 0.60 -2.57 -3.51
N THR A 124 0.66 -3.84 -3.13
CA THR A 124 -0.12 -4.92 -3.73
C THR A 124 -0.97 -5.69 -2.74
N SER A 125 -2.01 -6.35 -3.23
CA SER A 125 -2.78 -7.38 -2.52
C SER A 125 -3.12 -8.52 -3.50
N HIS A 126 -2.85 -9.76 -3.10
CA HIS A 126 -2.95 -10.97 -3.94
C HIS A 126 -3.34 -12.22 -3.12
N PRO A 127 -4.61 -12.37 -2.72
CA PRO A 127 -5.04 -13.35 -1.72
C PRO A 127 -4.86 -14.83 -2.08
N ASP A 128 -4.46 -15.17 -3.29
CA ASP A 128 -4.27 -16.57 -3.72
C ASP A 128 -2.87 -17.13 -3.45
N PHE A 129 -1.91 -16.29 -3.10
CA PHE A 129 -0.52 -16.70 -2.89
C PHE A 129 0.21 -15.68 -2.01
N ASP A 130 1.27 -16.14 -1.37
CA ASP A 130 2.21 -15.35 -0.60
C ASP A 130 3.56 -15.36 -1.30
N ASP A 131 4.12 -14.20 -1.59
CA ASP A 131 5.41 -14.01 -2.26
C ASP A 131 6.47 -13.38 -1.35
N THR A 132 6.17 -13.22 -0.04
CA THR A 132 7.07 -12.61 0.93
C THR A 132 7.43 -13.52 2.10
N PRO A 133 7.97 -14.74 1.86
CA PRO A 133 8.22 -15.71 2.93
C PRO A 133 9.27 -15.26 3.96
N LEU A 134 10.01 -14.17 3.68
CA LEU A 134 11.02 -13.61 4.60
C LEU A 134 10.44 -12.64 5.63
N PHE A 135 9.21 -12.14 5.43
CA PHE A 135 8.57 -11.14 6.27
C PHE A 135 7.17 -11.59 6.65
N ASP A 136 6.85 -11.46 7.92
CA ASP A 136 5.50 -11.54 8.43
C ASP A 136 4.89 -10.14 8.37
N GLU A 137 4.16 -9.83 7.31
CA GLU A 137 3.63 -8.49 7.04
C GLU A 137 2.40 -8.16 7.87
N SER A 138 1.69 -9.19 8.33
CA SER A 138 0.55 -9.06 9.24
C SER A 138 0.97 -8.92 10.70
N GLY A 139 2.19 -9.36 11.04
CA GLY A 139 2.70 -9.38 12.40
C GLY A 139 2.10 -10.47 13.29
N ASP A 140 1.51 -11.52 12.69
CA ASP A 140 0.87 -12.62 13.41
C ASP A 140 1.75 -13.86 13.59
N GLY A 141 2.96 -13.84 13.08
CA GLY A 141 3.94 -14.94 13.14
C GLY A 141 3.76 -15.97 12.02
N GLN A 142 2.94 -15.69 11.00
CA GLN A 142 2.64 -16.60 9.90
C GLN A 142 2.85 -15.93 8.54
N ALA A 143 4.08 -15.94 8.02
CA ALA A 143 4.40 -15.33 6.73
C ALA A 143 3.60 -15.89 5.53
N THR A 144 2.89 -17.02 5.69
CA THR A 144 2.12 -17.67 4.61
C THR A 144 0.70 -17.15 4.45
N ASN A 145 0.25 -16.19 5.26
CA ASN A 145 -1.09 -15.59 5.17
C ASN A 145 -1.08 -14.14 4.64
N ASP A 146 0.09 -13.59 4.35
CA ASP A 146 0.31 -12.18 4.07
C ASP A 146 -0.26 -11.72 2.71
N GLY A 147 -0.50 -12.61 1.77
CA GLY A 147 -1.11 -12.27 0.48
C GLY A 147 -2.46 -11.54 0.58
N HIS A 148 -3.18 -11.69 1.69
CA HIS A 148 -4.40 -10.95 1.99
C HIS A 148 -4.16 -9.53 2.50
N VAL A 149 -2.97 -9.24 3.00
CA VAL A 149 -2.57 -7.94 3.52
C VAL A 149 -2.02 -7.10 2.39
N TRP A 150 -2.25 -5.79 2.43
CA TRP A 150 -1.55 -4.89 1.52
C TRP A 150 -0.10 -4.76 1.97
N HIS A 151 0.83 -5.02 1.06
CA HIS A 151 2.27 -4.95 1.31
C HIS A 151 3.00 -4.32 0.12
N SER A 152 4.29 -4.01 0.29
CA SER A 152 5.04 -3.23 -0.69
C SER A 152 6.14 -4.03 -1.37
N HIS A 153 6.38 -3.67 -2.64
CA HIS A 153 7.42 -4.25 -3.48
C HIS A 153 8.18 -3.17 -4.26
N TRP A 154 9.41 -3.45 -4.58
CA TRP A 154 10.04 -2.91 -5.76
C TRP A 154 9.91 -3.91 -6.90
N VAL A 155 9.51 -3.45 -8.06
CA VAL A 155 9.41 -4.28 -9.28
C VAL A 155 10.12 -3.60 -10.43
N VAL A 156 10.72 -4.41 -11.31
CA VAL A 156 11.27 -3.94 -12.58
C VAL A 156 10.29 -4.32 -13.68
N LEU A 157 9.85 -3.33 -14.45
CA LEU A 157 8.86 -3.50 -15.52
C LEU A 157 9.51 -3.33 -16.89
N GLN A 158 8.99 -4.06 -17.88
CA GLN A 158 9.32 -3.84 -19.29
C GLN A 158 8.11 -4.13 -20.18
N PRO A 159 8.03 -3.55 -21.41
CA PRO A 159 7.03 -3.90 -22.39
C PRO A 159 7.11 -5.37 -22.80
N ASP A 160 5.96 -6.03 -22.91
CA ASP A 160 5.88 -7.40 -23.45
C ASP A 160 4.54 -7.63 -24.13
N GLU A 161 4.56 -7.86 -25.45
CA GLU A 161 3.37 -8.10 -26.27
C GLU A 161 2.63 -9.39 -25.90
N ALA A 162 3.29 -10.36 -25.23
CA ALA A 162 2.64 -11.56 -24.71
C ALA A 162 1.62 -11.24 -23.59
N CYS A 163 1.77 -10.10 -22.91
CA CYS A 163 0.82 -9.60 -21.94
C CYS A 163 -0.35 -8.83 -22.59
N GLY A 164 -0.24 -8.49 -23.87
CA GLY A 164 -1.18 -7.68 -24.64
C GLY A 164 -0.48 -6.49 -25.30
N LYS A 165 -1.14 -5.88 -26.28
CA LYS A 165 -0.57 -4.77 -27.03
C LYS A 165 -0.22 -3.58 -26.12
N GLY A 166 1.05 -3.23 -26.06
CA GLY A 166 1.57 -2.14 -25.24
C GLY A 166 1.51 -2.41 -23.74
N ALA A 167 1.25 -3.65 -23.32
CA ALA A 167 1.24 -4.02 -21.91
C ALA A 167 2.65 -4.17 -21.35
N LEU A 168 2.75 -4.08 -20.02
CA LEU A 168 3.98 -4.31 -19.29
C LEU A 168 3.91 -5.67 -18.57
N LYS A 169 5.08 -6.26 -18.35
CA LYS A 169 5.29 -7.35 -17.40
C LYS A 169 6.25 -6.94 -16.30
N VAL A 170 6.25 -7.67 -15.18
CA VAL A 170 7.43 -7.74 -14.32
C VAL A 170 8.49 -8.58 -15.03
N VAL A 171 9.74 -8.13 -15.04
CA VAL A 171 10.83 -8.78 -15.79
C VAL A 171 11.09 -10.17 -15.24
N ASP A 172 10.99 -11.19 -16.11
CA ASP A 172 11.32 -12.58 -15.74
C ASP A 172 12.84 -12.77 -15.63
N ILE A 173 13.25 -13.66 -14.73
CA ILE A 173 14.63 -14.14 -14.59
C ILE A 173 14.73 -15.43 -15.41
N PRO A 174 15.42 -15.42 -16.56
CA PRO A 174 15.57 -16.63 -17.38
C PRO A 174 16.36 -17.72 -16.64
N ASP A 175 16.00 -18.98 -16.89
CA ASP A 175 16.71 -20.13 -16.34
C ASP A 175 18.22 -20.05 -16.60
N GLY A 176 19.00 -20.39 -15.58
CA GLY A 176 20.45 -20.42 -15.66
C GLY A 176 21.13 -19.04 -15.60
N THR A 177 20.35 -17.94 -15.56
CA THR A 177 20.90 -16.60 -15.35
C THR A 177 21.08 -16.30 -13.86
N LYS A 178 21.98 -15.35 -13.55
CA LYS A 178 22.25 -14.91 -12.16
C LYS A 178 22.29 -13.38 -12.13
N PRO A 179 21.14 -12.71 -12.24
CA PRO A 179 21.10 -11.26 -12.12
C PRO A 179 21.47 -10.85 -10.70
N ARG A 180 21.84 -9.57 -10.54
CA ARG A 180 21.93 -8.96 -9.22
C ARG A 180 20.50 -8.79 -8.66
N LEU A 181 20.31 -9.22 -7.42
CA LEU A 181 19.03 -9.17 -6.73
C LEU A 181 19.18 -8.47 -5.38
N PRO A 182 18.16 -7.75 -4.91
CA PRO A 182 18.07 -7.24 -3.55
C PRO A 182 18.16 -8.35 -2.51
N LYS A 183 18.55 -7.99 -1.27
CA LYS A 183 18.63 -8.97 -0.15
C LYS A 183 17.29 -9.54 0.24
N THR A 184 16.21 -8.82 -0.05
CA THR A 184 14.82 -9.14 0.27
C THR A 184 14.05 -9.69 -0.93
N TRP A 185 14.78 -10.21 -1.93
CA TRP A 185 14.17 -10.95 -3.04
C TRP A 185 13.46 -12.22 -2.53
N PRO A 186 12.15 -12.40 -2.84
CA PRO A 186 11.33 -13.47 -2.25
C PRO A 186 11.53 -14.86 -2.88
N GLY A 187 12.48 -15.01 -3.82
CA GLY A 187 12.75 -16.30 -4.47
C GLY A 187 11.90 -16.58 -5.70
N LEU A 188 11.06 -15.66 -6.16
CA LEU A 188 10.30 -15.79 -7.40
C LEU A 188 11.19 -15.52 -8.63
N PRO A 189 10.95 -16.20 -9.77
CA PRO A 189 11.79 -16.05 -10.97
C PRO A 189 11.49 -14.76 -11.74
N ILE A 190 11.33 -13.65 -11.05
CA ILE A 190 11.09 -12.30 -11.57
C ILE A 190 11.88 -11.26 -10.78
N LEU A 191 12.07 -10.08 -11.37
CA LEU A 191 12.73 -8.95 -10.69
C LEU A 191 11.72 -8.22 -9.78
N ILE A 192 11.49 -8.81 -8.62
CA ILE A 192 10.69 -8.29 -7.52
C ILE A 192 11.53 -8.25 -6.24
N ASP A 193 11.22 -7.34 -5.36
CA ASP A 193 11.80 -7.23 -4.03
C ASP A 193 10.67 -7.04 -3.00
N SER A 194 10.78 -7.67 -1.85
CA SER A 194 9.79 -7.63 -0.77
C SER A 194 10.41 -7.09 0.51
N PRO A 195 10.61 -5.77 0.61
CA PRO A 195 11.36 -5.16 1.71
C PRO A 195 10.59 -5.09 3.04
N GLY A 196 9.31 -5.46 3.07
CA GLY A 196 8.49 -5.49 4.29
C GLY A 196 8.04 -4.12 4.79
N TRP A 197 8.07 -3.07 3.98
CA TRP A 197 7.57 -1.76 4.38
C TRP A 197 6.05 -1.71 4.29
N SER A 198 5.40 -1.65 5.47
CA SER A 198 3.94 -1.70 5.56
C SER A 198 3.28 -0.42 5.06
N PRO A 199 2.30 -0.50 4.15
CA PRO A 199 1.53 0.65 3.72
C PRO A 199 0.55 1.11 4.79
N ARG A 200 0.40 2.43 4.92
CA ARG A 200 -0.61 3.05 5.77
C ARG A 200 -1.78 3.50 4.91
N PHE A 201 -2.95 2.95 5.17
CA PHE A 201 -4.20 3.40 4.57
C PHE A 201 -4.96 4.35 5.51
N SER A 202 -5.44 5.46 4.98
CA SER A 202 -6.26 6.41 5.73
C SER A 202 -7.33 7.00 4.83
N ARG A 203 -8.59 6.59 5.00
CA ARG A 203 -9.71 7.00 4.16
C ARG A 203 -9.46 6.74 2.67
N ASP A 204 -9.13 7.78 1.94
CA ASP A 204 -8.88 7.81 0.49
C ASP A 204 -7.40 7.76 0.11
N THR A 205 -6.50 7.59 1.08
CA THR A 205 -5.06 7.65 0.85
C THR A 205 -4.35 6.34 1.16
N VAL A 206 -3.27 6.08 0.42
CA VAL A 206 -2.23 5.12 0.74
C VAL A 206 -0.88 5.83 0.81
N GLU A 207 -0.07 5.47 1.81
CA GLU A 207 1.24 6.04 2.06
C GLU A 207 2.22 4.96 2.50
N VAL A 208 3.47 5.03 1.99
CA VAL A 208 4.58 4.18 2.43
C VAL A 208 5.82 5.02 2.62
N ARG A 209 6.54 4.80 3.71
CA ARG A 209 7.82 5.43 4.02
C ARG A 209 8.95 4.46 3.70
N VAL A 210 9.86 4.90 2.83
CA VAL A 210 10.92 4.07 2.26
C VAL A 210 12.27 4.71 2.57
N PRO A 211 13.16 4.04 3.32
CA PRO A 211 14.50 4.53 3.57
C PRO A 211 15.41 4.34 2.33
N PHE A 212 16.29 5.29 2.10
CA PHE A 212 17.31 5.21 1.05
C PHE A 212 18.70 5.58 1.61
N ASP A 213 19.73 4.89 1.13
CA ASP A 213 21.12 5.20 1.47
C ASP A 213 21.55 6.51 0.82
N ASP A 214 21.12 6.78 -0.42
CA ASP A 214 21.36 8.00 -1.16
C ASP A 214 20.04 8.68 -1.54
N ILE A 215 19.56 9.55 -0.68
CA ILE A 215 18.30 10.29 -0.91
C ILE A 215 18.44 11.31 -2.05
N GLY A 216 19.64 11.77 -2.37
CA GLY A 216 19.88 12.71 -3.46
C GLY A 216 19.50 12.14 -4.83
N VAL A 217 19.74 10.86 -5.04
CA VAL A 217 19.31 10.15 -6.26
C VAL A 217 17.77 10.16 -6.36
N VAL A 218 17.07 9.96 -5.25
CA VAL A 218 15.60 9.97 -5.22
C VAL A 218 15.06 11.36 -5.49
N GLN A 219 15.66 12.41 -4.89
CA GLN A 219 15.26 13.80 -5.10
C GLN A 219 15.40 14.25 -6.56
N ALA A 220 16.35 13.68 -7.29
CA ALA A 220 16.54 13.93 -8.72
C ALA A 220 15.56 13.17 -9.62
N ALA A 221 14.81 12.22 -9.08
CA ALA A 221 13.94 11.35 -9.87
C ALA A 221 12.63 12.03 -10.32
N SER A 222 12.08 11.45 -11.37
CA SER A 222 10.72 11.71 -11.85
C SER A 222 9.85 10.51 -11.56
N PHE A 223 8.53 10.71 -11.49
CA PHE A 223 7.59 9.62 -11.22
C PHE A 223 6.23 9.87 -11.86
N ASP A 224 5.41 8.81 -11.87
CA ASP A 224 3.99 8.88 -12.15
C ASP A 224 3.22 8.13 -11.05
N GLY A 225 1.90 8.14 -11.12
CA GLY A 225 1.01 7.32 -10.30
C GLY A 225 0.15 6.43 -11.20
N VAL A 226 0.08 5.15 -10.85
CA VAL A 226 -0.70 4.16 -11.59
C VAL A 226 -1.48 3.30 -10.60
N THR A 227 -2.71 2.98 -10.95
CA THR A 227 -3.45 1.91 -10.31
C THR A 227 -3.77 0.85 -11.35
N ALA A 228 -3.48 -0.40 -11.03
CA ALA A 228 -3.57 -1.49 -11.99
C ALA A 228 -3.96 -2.82 -11.35
N ALA A 229 -4.42 -3.74 -12.19
CA ALA A 229 -4.46 -5.15 -11.89
C ALA A 229 -3.41 -5.89 -12.72
N LEU A 230 -2.74 -6.82 -12.06
CA LEU A 230 -1.86 -7.79 -12.71
C LEU A 230 -2.53 -9.17 -12.66
N ARG A 231 -2.09 -10.05 -13.53
CA ARG A 231 -2.49 -11.46 -13.57
C ARG A 231 -1.26 -12.35 -13.52
N VAL A 232 -1.32 -13.35 -12.67
CA VAL A 232 -0.33 -14.42 -12.64
C VAL A 232 -0.65 -15.42 -13.74
N ASN A 233 0.31 -15.71 -14.61
CA ASN A 233 0.17 -16.75 -15.62
C ASN A 233 0.58 -18.13 -15.06
N ALA A 234 0.10 -19.20 -15.70
CA ALA A 234 0.38 -20.56 -15.28
C ALA A 234 1.84 -20.98 -15.48
N SER A 235 2.56 -20.31 -16.38
CA SER A 235 3.97 -20.58 -16.67
C SER A 235 4.84 -19.47 -16.12
N VAL A 236 5.84 -19.83 -15.31
CA VAL A 236 6.83 -18.90 -14.75
C VAL A 236 7.76 -18.29 -15.80
N HIS A 237 7.75 -18.79 -17.03
CA HIS A 237 8.60 -18.33 -18.13
C HIS A 237 7.81 -17.77 -19.32
N ASN A 238 6.51 -17.47 -19.15
CA ASN A 238 5.66 -17.02 -20.25
C ASN A 238 4.70 -15.90 -19.81
N PRO A 239 5.10 -14.71 -19.74
CA PRO A 239 5.67 -14.02 -18.57
C PRO A 239 4.89 -14.36 -17.30
N LEU A 240 5.53 -14.45 -16.14
CA LEU A 240 4.85 -14.83 -14.89
C LEU A 240 3.80 -13.79 -14.47
N LEU A 241 4.13 -12.50 -14.50
CA LEU A 241 3.26 -11.40 -14.07
C LEU A 241 3.04 -10.39 -15.18
N CYS A 242 1.81 -10.33 -15.68
CA CYS A 242 1.36 -9.37 -16.67
C CYS A 242 0.50 -8.27 -16.06
N VAL A 243 0.73 -7.02 -16.43
CA VAL A 243 -0.22 -5.93 -16.21
C VAL A 243 -1.38 -6.09 -17.20
N VAL A 244 -2.58 -6.37 -16.70
CA VAL A 244 -3.73 -6.72 -17.56
C VAL A 244 -4.83 -5.66 -17.59
N ASN A 245 -4.95 -4.86 -16.54
CA ASN A 245 -5.91 -3.77 -16.46
C ASN A 245 -5.26 -2.58 -15.77
N VAL A 246 -5.14 -1.48 -16.48
CA VAL A 246 -4.79 -0.18 -15.89
C VAL A 246 -6.09 0.54 -15.57
N PHE A 247 -6.34 0.81 -14.29
CA PHE A 247 -7.53 1.54 -13.84
C PHE A 247 -7.37 3.03 -14.08
N LYS A 248 -6.19 3.57 -13.72
CA LYS A 248 -5.85 4.97 -13.96
C LYS A 248 -4.33 5.19 -13.98
N VAL A 249 -3.92 6.14 -14.83
CA VAL A 249 -2.57 6.75 -14.85
C VAL A 249 -2.74 8.22 -14.52
N ALA A 250 -1.98 8.76 -13.59
CA ALA A 250 -2.14 10.13 -13.11
C ALA A 250 -1.78 11.16 -14.20
N SER A 251 -0.71 10.93 -14.98
CA SER A 251 -0.37 11.76 -16.15
C SER A 251 -1.27 11.51 -17.36
N GLY A 252 -1.86 10.31 -17.44
CA GLY A 252 -2.61 9.83 -18.61
C GLY A 252 -1.79 9.01 -19.60
N ASP A 253 -0.46 9.10 -19.60
CA ASP A 253 0.42 8.53 -20.65
C ASP A 253 1.73 7.88 -20.15
N LEU A 254 1.93 7.78 -18.83
CA LEU A 254 3.16 7.28 -18.20
C LEU A 254 4.42 8.09 -18.53
N SER A 255 4.29 9.37 -18.81
CA SER A 255 5.42 10.26 -19.15
C SER A 255 6.30 10.65 -17.95
N LEU A 256 5.96 10.23 -16.75
CA LEU A 256 6.66 10.52 -15.49
C LEU A 256 6.84 12.04 -15.21
N PRO A 257 5.78 12.87 -15.29
CA PRO A 257 5.93 14.32 -15.13
C PRO A 257 6.11 14.74 -13.65
N GLY A 258 5.82 13.86 -12.70
CA GLY A 258 5.96 14.14 -11.27
C GLY A 258 7.43 14.35 -10.89
N LYS A 259 7.68 15.31 -10.00
CA LYS A 259 8.99 15.57 -9.40
C LYS A 259 8.95 15.29 -7.92
N VAL A 260 9.96 14.59 -7.43
CA VAL A 260 10.14 14.37 -5.99
C VAL A 260 10.38 15.71 -5.29
N GLN A 261 9.78 15.87 -4.14
CA GLN A 261 9.84 17.11 -3.37
C GLN A 261 10.65 16.90 -2.08
N PRO A 262 11.50 17.84 -1.70
CA PRO A 262 12.20 17.81 -0.40
C PRO A 262 11.25 18.04 0.76
#